data_70f2717f390b1e359694ffa5c1f4608f
#
_entry.id   70f2717f390b1e359694ffa5c1f4608f
#
_cell.length_a   1.000
_cell.length_b   1.000
_cell.length_c   1.000
_cell.angle_alpha   90.00
_cell.angle_beta   90.00
_cell.angle_gamma   90.00
#
_symmetry.space_group_name_H-M   'P 1'
#
loop_
_entity.id
_entity.type
_entity.pdbx_description
1 polymer ?
#
loop_
_entity_poly.entity_id
_entity_poly.type
_entity_poly.pdbx_seq_one_letter_code
_entity_poly.pdbx_strand_id
1 'polypeptide(L)'
;MDREGRIDAIFARIRADRIEDPVDGGTDEIATDATVDPADQPTEALPAVELDDDEDTDDAPASEPATYAHGEPGVDADTDLLDRRDAALQEIERQLARRLKRVLADEQNETLDLLRRTKGTPTAEAVLPGDADHQERYRGAALEDLANAERVGAGFFGDAPQRRADVFDVAGDFAGEILRQIRGQLERAFADGGDEYEVGERIRACYREWKTQRIADSSRHFVMVAFARGVAEAAPDDTAFRWLLDDGDQPCPDCDDNRLGGAVRKGSPCPTGDLGPPAHPGCRCLAVPT
;
A
#
# COMPACT_ATOMS: atom_id res chain seq x y z
N MET A 1 26.71 -11.35 9.14
CA MET A 1 25.89 -10.84 8.02
C MET A 1 25.56 -9.42 8.36
N ASP A 2 26.01 -8.47 7.58
CA ASP A 2 25.82 -7.06 7.87
C ASP A 2 24.39 -6.60 7.48
N ARG A 3 24.04 -5.39 7.93
CA ARG A 3 22.71 -4.82 7.83
C ARG A 3 22.28 -4.57 6.37
N GLU A 4 23.24 -4.26 5.50
CA GLU A 4 23.01 -4.02 4.07
C GLU A 4 22.63 -5.31 3.32
N GLY A 5 23.24 -6.44 3.63
CA GLY A 5 22.93 -7.72 2.98
C GLY A 5 21.54 -8.27 3.28
N ARG A 6 20.85 -7.79 4.34
CA ARG A 6 19.46 -8.20 4.67
C ARG A 6 18.43 -7.37 3.92
N ILE A 7 18.69 -6.10 3.72
CA ILE A 7 17.81 -5.21 2.96
C ILE A 7 17.80 -5.63 1.48
N ASP A 8 18.97 -5.93 0.92
CA ASP A 8 19.09 -6.41 -0.45
C ASP A 8 18.40 -7.78 -0.67
N ALA A 9 18.36 -8.65 0.34
CA ALA A 9 17.67 -9.93 0.25
C ALA A 9 16.14 -9.79 0.18
N ILE A 10 15.56 -8.82 0.90
CA ILE A 10 14.12 -8.52 0.87
C ILE A 10 13.72 -7.98 -0.51
N PHE A 11 14.48 -7.05 -1.05
CA PHE A 11 14.21 -6.49 -2.38
C PHE A 11 14.53 -7.44 -3.54
N ALA A 12 15.45 -8.41 -3.34
CA ALA A 12 15.71 -9.46 -4.32
C ALA A 12 14.53 -10.43 -4.44
N ARG A 13 13.83 -10.71 -3.35
CA ARG A 13 12.65 -11.59 -3.33
C ARG A 13 11.45 -10.94 -4.02
N ILE A 14 11.18 -9.66 -3.76
CA ILE A 14 10.12 -8.88 -4.43
C ILE A 14 10.37 -8.80 -5.96
N ARG A 15 11.63 -8.83 -6.39
CA ARG A 15 11.98 -8.87 -7.82
C ARG A 15 11.85 -10.25 -8.44
N ALA A 16 12.08 -11.34 -7.69
CA ALA A 16 12.00 -12.71 -8.18
C ALA A 16 10.55 -13.14 -8.46
N ASP A 17 9.60 -12.79 -7.60
CA ASP A 17 8.19 -13.15 -7.76
C ASP A 17 7.49 -12.42 -8.94
N ARG A 18 8.14 -11.42 -9.54
CA ARG A 18 7.61 -10.68 -10.70
C ARG A 18 8.07 -11.20 -12.06
N ILE A 19 8.92 -12.22 -12.13
CA ILE A 19 9.57 -12.67 -13.38
C ILE A 19 9.04 -14.04 -13.87
N GLU A 20 8.17 -14.72 -13.16
CA GLU A 20 7.67 -16.04 -13.56
C GLU A 20 6.21 -16.03 -14.05
N ASP A 21 5.92 -15.28 -15.11
CA ASP A 21 4.83 -15.60 -16.02
C ASP A 21 5.38 -15.68 -17.46
N PRO A 22 5.64 -16.89 -18.00
CA PRO A 22 6.00 -17.03 -19.40
C PRO A 22 4.76 -16.81 -20.26
N VAL A 23 4.75 -15.70 -21.01
CA VAL A 23 3.81 -15.50 -22.12
C VAL A 23 4.17 -16.49 -23.21
N ASP A 24 3.40 -17.56 -23.29
CA ASP A 24 3.45 -18.53 -24.39
C ASP A 24 2.85 -17.88 -25.64
N GLY A 25 3.69 -17.61 -26.63
CA GLY A 25 3.33 -17.05 -27.91
C GLY A 25 2.78 -18.11 -28.85
N GLY A 26 1.49 -18.32 -28.85
CA GLY A 26 0.76 -19.10 -29.83
C GLY A 26 0.08 -18.20 -30.85
N THR A 27 0.64 -18.10 -32.07
CA THR A 27 -0.04 -17.58 -33.24
C THR A 27 -1.02 -18.62 -33.75
N ASP A 28 -2.33 -18.36 -33.67
CA ASP A 28 -3.32 -19.10 -34.46
C ASP A 28 -4.30 -18.14 -35.13
N GLU A 29 -4.54 -18.46 -36.41
CA GLU A 29 -5.28 -17.70 -37.42
C GLU A 29 -6.77 -17.56 -37.02
N ILE A 30 -7.29 -16.36 -37.28
CA ILE A 30 -8.71 -16.03 -37.13
C ILE A 30 -9.49 -16.60 -38.32
N ALA A 31 -10.32 -17.62 -38.07
CA ALA A 31 -11.41 -17.99 -38.96
C ALA A 31 -12.70 -17.35 -38.44
N THR A 32 -13.25 -16.44 -39.21
CA THR A 32 -14.59 -15.88 -39.08
C THR A 32 -15.61 -16.91 -39.55
N ASP A 33 -16.57 -17.32 -38.71
CA ASP A 33 -17.98 -17.44 -39.13
C ASP A 33 -18.91 -17.84 -37.96
N ALA A 34 -20.19 -17.43 -38.10
CA ALA A 34 -21.42 -17.88 -37.47
C ALA A 34 -21.85 -17.24 -36.13
N THR A 35 -22.74 -16.29 -36.30
CA THR A 35 -23.77 -15.84 -35.37
C THR A 35 -24.58 -17.01 -34.82
N VAL A 36 -24.61 -17.17 -33.47
CA VAL A 36 -25.59 -18.03 -32.77
C VAL A 36 -26.42 -17.15 -31.83
N ASP A 37 -27.74 -17.19 -32.01
CA ASP A 37 -28.77 -16.50 -31.24
C ASP A 37 -28.88 -17.12 -29.83
N PRO A 38 -28.94 -16.34 -28.74
CA PRO A 38 -28.92 -16.86 -27.36
C PRO A 38 -30.30 -17.27 -26.80
N ALA A 39 -31.30 -17.60 -27.66
CA ALA A 39 -32.68 -17.82 -27.22
C ALA A 39 -33.10 -19.29 -27.10
N ASP A 40 -32.24 -20.29 -27.24
CA ASP A 40 -32.67 -21.71 -27.20
C ASP A 40 -31.74 -22.59 -26.34
N GLN A 41 -31.89 -22.52 -25.01
CA GLN A 41 -31.47 -23.59 -24.11
C GLN A 41 -32.62 -24.02 -23.19
N PRO A 42 -32.97 -25.29 -23.17
CA PRO A 42 -34.03 -25.80 -22.27
C PRO A 42 -33.52 -25.88 -20.84
N THR A 43 -34.26 -25.26 -19.93
CA THR A 43 -34.07 -25.34 -18.48
C THR A 43 -34.51 -26.73 -18.01
N GLU A 44 -33.58 -27.59 -17.64
CA GLU A 44 -33.91 -28.84 -16.91
C GLU A 44 -34.34 -28.49 -15.48
N ALA A 45 -35.57 -28.86 -15.14
CA ALA A 45 -36.11 -28.71 -13.81
C ALA A 45 -35.53 -29.76 -12.86
N LEU A 46 -34.97 -29.31 -11.74
CA LEU A 46 -34.56 -30.17 -10.63
C LEU A 46 -35.78 -30.76 -9.92
N PRO A 47 -35.73 -32.03 -9.48
CA PRO A 47 -36.86 -32.65 -8.79
C PRO A 47 -37.08 -32.04 -7.40
N ALA A 48 -38.36 -31.85 -7.06
CA ALA A 48 -38.81 -31.42 -5.74
C ALA A 48 -38.47 -32.50 -4.69
N VAL A 49 -37.82 -32.05 -3.59
CA VAL A 49 -37.68 -32.88 -2.39
C VAL A 49 -38.94 -32.73 -1.56
N GLU A 50 -39.68 -33.84 -1.41
CA GLU A 50 -40.81 -33.94 -0.48
C GLU A 50 -40.23 -33.95 0.95
N LEU A 51 -40.71 -33.04 1.79
CA LEU A 51 -40.45 -33.01 3.23
C LEU A 51 -41.59 -33.81 3.89
N ASP A 52 -41.24 -34.92 4.52
CA ASP A 52 -42.15 -35.66 5.38
C ASP A 52 -42.38 -34.85 6.67
N ASP A 53 -43.65 -34.54 6.93
CA ASP A 53 -44.14 -34.01 8.21
C ASP A 53 -44.24 -35.17 9.22
N ASP A 54 -43.26 -35.27 10.12
CA ASP A 54 -43.41 -36.02 11.37
C ASP A 54 -43.65 -35.05 12.52
N GLU A 55 -44.92 -34.94 12.91
CA GLU A 55 -45.33 -34.34 14.18
C GLU A 55 -44.88 -35.23 15.33
N ASP A 56 -43.91 -34.75 16.13
CA ASP A 56 -43.75 -35.21 17.52
C ASP A 56 -43.64 -34.03 18.46
N THR A 57 -44.76 -33.84 19.19
CA THR A 57 -44.91 -32.89 20.28
C THR A 57 -44.18 -33.42 21.49
N ASP A 58 -43.08 -32.76 21.90
CA ASP A 58 -42.54 -32.89 23.25
C ASP A 58 -42.37 -31.52 23.89
N ASP A 59 -43.13 -31.31 24.93
CA ASP A 59 -43.31 -30.12 25.75
C ASP A 59 -42.07 -29.96 26.65
N ALA A 60 -41.12 -29.08 26.26
CA ALA A 60 -40.03 -28.65 27.11
C ALA A 60 -40.13 -27.14 27.37
N PRO A 61 -39.90 -26.66 28.60
CA PRO A 61 -40.16 -25.27 28.98
C PRO A 61 -39.24 -24.31 28.25
N ALA A 62 -39.82 -23.22 27.74
CA ALA A 62 -39.17 -22.13 27.09
C ALA A 62 -38.01 -21.59 27.94
N SER A 63 -36.79 -21.91 27.53
CA SER A 63 -35.61 -21.21 27.96
C SER A 63 -35.60 -19.82 27.34
N GLU A 64 -35.61 -18.80 28.16
CA GLU A 64 -35.45 -17.42 27.73
C GLU A 64 -34.17 -17.28 26.84
N PRO A 65 -34.19 -16.52 25.74
CA PRO A 65 -33.00 -16.30 24.95
C PRO A 65 -31.99 -15.58 25.81
N ALA A 66 -30.90 -16.26 26.15
CA ALA A 66 -29.73 -15.64 26.73
C ALA A 66 -29.26 -14.55 25.76
N THR A 67 -29.45 -13.29 26.14
CA THR A 67 -28.79 -12.14 25.52
C THR A 67 -27.30 -12.33 25.73
N TYR A 68 -26.64 -12.94 24.75
CA TYR A 68 -25.18 -12.91 24.68
C TYR A 68 -24.77 -11.48 24.38
N ALA A 69 -24.46 -10.74 25.43
CA ALA A 69 -23.66 -9.52 25.34
C ALA A 69 -22.24 -9.96 24.91
N HIS A 70 -22.06 -10.14 23.60
CA HIS A 70 -20.74 -10.38 23.02
C HIS A 70 -20.01 -9.05 22.81
N GLY A 71 -19.57 -8.44 23.91
CA GLY A 71 -18.41 -7.58 23.88
C GLY A 71 -17.25 -8.38 24.46
N GLU A 72 -16.46 -9.06 23.67
CA GLU A 72 -15.18 -9.56 24.13
C GLU A 72 -14.33 -8.34 24.52
N PRO A 73 -13.83 -8.23 25.76
CA PRO A 73 -13.11 -7.04 26.21
C PRO A 73 -11.82 -6.77 25.42
N GLY A 74 -11.44 -7.65 24.50
CA GLY A 74 -10.31 -7.46 23.58
C GLY A 74 -10.67 -6.72 22.30
N VAL A 75 -11.89 -6.86 21.77
CA VAL A 75 -12.28 -6.28 20.47
C VAL A 75 -12.41 -4.75 20.58
N ASP A 76 -13.00 -4.24 21.64
CA ASP A 76 -13.13 -2.80 21.87
C ASP A 76 -11.75 -2.13 22.02
N ALA A 77 -10.82 -2.77 22.78
CA ALA A 77 -9.47 -2.25 22.98
C ALA A 77 -8.63 -2.24 21.69
N ASP A 78 -8.79 -3.21 20.82
CA ASP A 78 -8.09 -3.27 19.54
C ASP A 78 -8.62 -2.22 18.56
N THR A 79 -9.92 -2.01 18.51
CA THR A 79 -10.55 -0.93 17.73
C THR A 79 -10.08 0.44 18.20
N ASP A 80 -10.06 0.67 19.52
CA ASP A 80 -9.54 1.92 20.09
C ASP A 80 -8.08 2.20 19.72
N LEU A 81 -7.25 1.15 19.62
CA LEU A 81 -5.85 1.30 19.19
C LEU A 81 -5.76 1.74 17.71
N LEU A 82 -6.57 1.14 16.85
CA LEU A 82 -6.60 1.49 15.42
C LEU A 82 -7.12 2.92 15.22
N ASP A 83 -8.21 3.29 15.89
CA ASP A 83 -8.78 4.65 15.83
C ASP A 83 -7.77 5.70 16.34
N ARG A 84 -7.08 5.41 17.43
CA ARG A 84 -6.05 6.30 18.00
C ARG A 84 -4.89 6.48 17.03
N ARG A 85 -4.42 5.40 16.37
CA ARG A 85 -3.39 5.47 15.33
C ARG A 85 -3.84 6.37 14.18
N ASP A 86 -5.05 6.15 13.67
CA ASP A 86 -5.59 6.90 12.53
C ASP A 86 -5.74 8.39 12.86
N ALA A 87 -6.27 8.70 14.03
CA ALA A 87 -6.37 10.07 14.50
C ALA A 87 -4.98 10.75 14.59
N ALA A 88 -3.97 10.01 15.05
CA ALA A 88 -2.61 10.53 15.20
C ALA A 88 -1.92 10.78 13.84
N LEU A 89 -2.20 9.96 12.83
CA LEU A 89 -1.52 10.02 11.53
C LEU A 89 -2.24 10.88 10.48
N GLN A 90 -3.55 11.06 10.60
CA GLN A 90 -4.38 11.72 9.58
C GLN A 90 -3.86 13.10 9.14
N GLU A 91 -3.42 13.94 10.09
CA GLU A 91 -2.91 15.27 9.72
C GLU A 91 -1.54 15.18 9.04
N ILE A 92 -0.67 14.28 9.48
CA ILE A 92 0.65 14.06 8.87
C ILE A 92 0.48 13.58 7.43
N GLU A 93 -0.39 12.61 7.18
CA GLU A 93 -0.73 12.11 5.84
C GLU A 93 -1.21 13.24 4.92
N ARG A 94 -2.11 14.09 5.44
CA ARG A 94 -2.62 15.25 4.68
C ARG A 94 -1.55 16.30 4.40
N GLN A 95 -0.65 16.57 5.35
CA GLN A 95 0.43 17.55 5.19
C GLN A 95 1.44 17.07 4.15
N LEU A 96 1.88 15.83 4.25
CA LEU A 96 2.78 15.20 3.28
C LEU A 96 2.17 15.24 1.87
N ALA A 97 0.93 14.78 1.71
CA ALA A 97 0.26 14.79 0.41
C ALA A 97 0.12 16.21 -0.17
N ARG A 98 -0.18 17.23 0.65
CA ARG A 98 -0.25 18.63 0.19
C ARG A 98 1.12 19.16 -0.25
N ARG A 99 2.19 18.85 0.51
CA ARG A 99 3.56 19.25 0.19
C ARG A 99 4.00 18.65 -1.15
N LEU A 100 3.76 17.37 -1.33
CA LEU A 100 4.13 16.65 -2.55
C LEU A 100 3.30 17.07 -3.77
N LYS A 101 2.03 17.42 -3.59
CA LYS A 101 1.23 18.01 -4.69
C LYS A 101 1.82 19.33 -5.20
N ARG A 102 2.45 20.13 -4.32
CA ARG A 102 3.17 21.35 -4.74
C ARG A 102 4.43 20.99 -5.52
N VAL A 103 5.24 20.05 -5.00
CA VAL A 103 6.43 19.56 -5.72
C VAL A 103 6.07 19.07 -7.11
N LEU A 104 5.01 18.26 -7.24
CA LEU A 104 4.51 17.78 -8.52
C LEU A 104 4.02 18.89 -9.44
N ALA A 105 3.41 19.95 -8.88
CA ALA A 105 2.94 21.10 -9.66
C ALA A 105 4.11 21.95 -10.18
N ASP A 106 5.10 22.20 -9.34
CA ASP A 106 6.30 22.95 -9.69
C ASP A 106 7.11 22.20 -10.76
N GLU A 107 7.31 20.90 -10.57
CA GLU A 107 8.00 20.04 -11.53
C GLU A 107 7.27 19.95 -12.88
N GLN A 108 5.94 19.83 -12.86
CA GLN A 108 5.14 19.88 -14.09
C GLN A 108 5.38 21.17 -14.88
N ASN A 109 5.39 22.31 -14.18
CA ASN A 109 5.61 23.61 -14.82
C ASN A 109 7.03 23.70 -15.41
N GLU A 110 8.04 23.29 -14.63
CA GLU A 110 9.44 23.27 -15.08
C GLU A 110 9.61 22.36 -16.32
N THR A 111 9.04 21.16 -16.27
CA THR A 111 9.09 20.18 -17.39
C THR A 111 8.43 20.74 -18.66
N LEU A 112 7.25 21.35 -18.53
CA LEU A 112 6.55 21.94 -19.68
C LEU A 112 7.28 23.18 -20.22
N ASP A 113 7.94 23.97 -19.38
CA ASP A 113 8.73 25.11 -19.80
C ASP A 113 10.03 24.68 -20.55
N LEU A 114 10.67 23.61 -20.06
CA LEU A 114 11.82 23.01 -20.74
C LEU A 114 11.40 22.40 -22.09
N LEU A 115 10.26 21.70 -22.14
CA LEU A 115 9.70 21.16 -23.37
C LEU A 115 9.56 22.25 -24.45
N ARG A 116 8.94 23.41 -24.11
CA ARG A 116 8.76 24.54 -25.03
C ARG A 116 10.06 25.16 -25.53
N ARG A 117 11.13 25.09 -24.73
CA ARG A 117 12.45 25.64 -25.09
C ARG A 117 13.31 24.68 -25.87
N THR A 118 12.97 23.38 -25.84
CA THR A 118 13.72 22.32 -26.52
C THR A 118 13.51 22.43 -28.05
N LYS A 119 14.62 22.56 -28.79
CA LYS A 119 14.59 22.58 -30.26
C LYS A 119 14.76 21.15 -30.78
N GLY A 120 13.92 20.75 -31.71
CA GLY A 120 13.94 19.42 -32.31
C GLY A 120 13.04 18.44 -31.55
N THR A 121 13.31 17.14 -31.72
CA THR A 121 12.51 16.09 -31.03
C THR A 121 12.84 16.10 -29.53
N PRO A 122 11.88 16.36 -28.64
CA PRO A 122 12.10 16.36 -27.22
C PRO A 122 12.36 14.94 -26.70
N THR A 123 13.28 14.81 -25.77
CA THR A 123 13.56 13.55 -25.05
C THR A 123 13.38 13.73 -23.56
N ALA A 124 13.07 12.66 -22.85
CA ALA A 124 12.95 12.69 -21.39
C ALA A 124 14.23 13.21 -20.73
N GLU A 125 15.40 12.75 -21.20
CA GLU A 125 16.70 13.14 -20.68
C GLU A 125 16.99 14.65 -20.81
N ALA A 126 16.50 15.29 -21.87
CA ALA A 126 16.69 16.72 -22.11
C ALA A 126 15.77 17.60 -21.25
N VAL A 127 14.67 17.06 -20.73
CA VAL A 127 13.60 17.83 -20.10
C VAL A 127 13.45 17.51 -18.60
N LEU A 128 13.75 16.28 -18.19
CA LEU A 128 13.64 15.88 -16.78
C LEU A 128 14.92 16.20 -16.01
N PRO A 129 14.83 16.49 -14.70
CA PRO A 129 15.99 16.60 -13.84
C PRO A 129 16.84 15.33 -13.84
N GLY A 130 18.13 15.43 -13.54
CA GLY A 130 18.98 14.28 -13.28
C GLY A 130 18.43 13.43 -12.13
N ASP A 131 18.66 12.11 -12.15
CA ASP A 131 18.07 11.18 -11.19
C ASP A 131 18.35 11.55 -9.74
N ALA A 132 19.60 11.92 -9.44
CA ALA A 132 20.02 12.29 -8.08
C ALA A 132 19.29 13.56 -7.57
N ASP A 133 19.21 14.60 -8.40
CA ASP A 133 18.56 15.86 -8.05
C ASP A 133 17.03 15.67 -7.92
N HIS A 134 16.49 14.82 -8.80
CA HIS A 134 15.08 14.47 -8.77
C HIS A 134 14.72 13.72 -7.48
N GLN A 135 15.54 12.72 -7.10
CA GLN A 135 15.35 11.96 -5.86
C GLN A 135 15.49 12.86 -4.64
N GLU A 136 16.50 13.75 -4.60
CA GLU A 136 16.70 14.68 -3.49
C GLU A 136 15.50 15.61 -3.28
N ARG A 137 14.89 16.09 -4.35
CA ARG A 137 13.70 16.94 -4.31
C ARG A 137 12.55 16.28 -3.54
N TYR A 138 12.20 15.03 -3.89
CA TYR A 138 11.10 14.30 -3.24
C TYR A 138 11.46 13.84 -1.83
N ARG A 139 12.69 13.35 -1.63
CA ARG A 139 13.20 12.98 -0.32
C ARG A 139 13.17 14.15 0.65
N GLY A 140 13.74 15.29 0.25
CA GLY A 140 13.77 16.50 1.09
C GLY A 140 12.35 17.00 1.43
N ALA A 141 11.41 16.89 0.50
CA ALA A 141 10.01 17.27 0.73
C ALA A 141 9.30 16.35 1.74
N ALA A 142 9.73 15.10 1.89
CA ALA A 142 9.07 14.12 2.75
C ALA A 142 9.67 14.01 4.16
N LEU A 143 10.94 14.37 4.34
CA LEU A 143 11.72 14.13 5.56
C LEU A 143 11.04 14.60 6.84
N GLU A 144 10.49 15.81 6.86
CA GLU A 144 9.89 16.41 8.06
C GLU A 144 8.63 15.65 8.51
N ASP A 145 7.75 15.35 7.57
CA ASP A 145 6.48 14.67 7.85
C ASP A 145 6.73 13.20 8.26
N LEU A 146 7.67 12.51 7.59
CA LEU A 146 8.05 11.14 7.96
C LEU A 146 8.75 11.08 9.33
N ALA A 147 9.63 12.05 9.63
CA ALA A 147 10.24 12.13 10.97
C ALA A 147 9.19 12.42 12.06
N ASN A 148 8.13 13.15 11.74
CA ASN A 148 7.03 13.35 12.66
C ASN A 148 6.23 12.06 12.88
N ALA A 149 5.95 11.31 11.82
CA ALA A 149 5.28 10.00 11.91
C ALA A 149 6.06 8.99 12.75
N GLU A 150 7.38 8.88 12.55
CA GLU A 150 8.24 8.02 13.37
C GLU A 150 8.19 8.42 14.84
N ARG A 151 8.25 9.72 15.14
CA ARG A 151 8.18 10.22 16.52
C ARG A 151 6.84 9.90 17.19
N VAL A 152 5.73 10.02 16.45
CA VAL A 152 4.39 9.60 16.91
C VAL A 152 4.37 8.12 17.19
N GLY A 153 4.95 7.29 16.32
CA GLY A 153 5.07 5.85 16.53
C GLY A 153 5.89 5.51 17.77
N ALA A 154 7.02 6.19 17.98
CA ALA A 154 7.88 5.96 19.14
C ALA A 154 7.18 6.25 20.47
N GLY A 155 6.24 7.21 20.53
CA GLY A 155 5.45 7.53 21.72
C GLY A 155 4.11 6.80 21.82
N PHE A 156 3.78 5.94 20.86
CA PHE A 156 2.40 5.42 20.75
C PHE A 156 1.99 4.49 21.89
N PHE A 157 2.90 3.65 22.39
CA PHE A 157 2.64 2.69 23.46
C PHE A 157 3.27 3.07 24.82
N GLY A 158 3.92 4.23 24.92
CA GLY A 158 4.57 4.66 26.16
C GLY A 158 5.31 5.98 25.99
N ASP A 159 6.20 6.27 26.95
CA ASP A 159 7.06 7.44 26.84
C ASP A 159 8.07 7.27 25.69
N ALA A 160 7.98 8.17 24.72
CA ALA A 160 8.93 8.17 23.61
C ALA A 160 10.34 8.42 24.13
N PRO A 161 11.32 7.60 23.73
CA PRO A 161 12.72 7.94 23.99
C PRO A 161 13.04 9.28 23.32
N GLN A 162 13.82 10.13 24.03
CA GLN A 162 14.28 11.42 23.48
C GLN A 162 15.37 11.20 22.43
N ARG A 163 15.02 10.51 21.35
CA ARG A 163 15.89 10.21 20.23
C ARG A 163 15.42 11.00 19.01
N ARG A 164 16.38 11.53 18.27
CA ARG A 164 16.07 12.15 16.98
C ARG A 164 15.69 11.06 16.00
N ALA A 165 14.52 11.20 15.37
CA ALA A 165 14.09 10.35 14.29
C ALA A 165 15.09 10.40 13.14
N ASP A 166 15.54 9.24 12.66
CA ASP A 166 16.36 9.10 11.46
C ASP A 166 15.55 8.31 10.41
N VAL A 167 14.87 9.05 9.57
CA VAL A 167 14.03 8.51 8.49
C VAL A 167 14.62 8.75 7.12
N PHE A 168 15.92 8.95 7.05
CA PHE A 168 16.58 9.29 5.79
C PHE A 168 16.45 8.18 4.75
N ASP A 169 16.57 6.93 5.16
CA ASP A 169 16.33 5.75 4.36
C ASP A 169 14.86 5.61 3.94
N VAL A 170 13.90 5.75 4.88
CA VAL A 170 12.47 5.72 4.57
C VAL A 170 12.08 6.80 3.55
N ALA A 171 12.62 8.01 3.72
CA ALA A 171 12.38 9.10 2.77
C ALA A 171 13.07 8.84 1.40
N GLY A 172 14.21 8.15 1.40
CA GLY A 172 14.89 7.68 0.19
C GLY A 172 14.07 6.63 -0.57
N ASP A 173 13.54 5.65 0.13
CA ASP A 173 12.68 4.60 -0.43
C ASP A 173 11.39 5.19 -1.00
N PHE A 174 10.77 6.11 -0.26
CA PHE A 174 9.62 6.89 -0.71
C PHE A 174 9.91 7.62 -2.03
N ALA A 175 11.00 8.39 -2.08
CA ALA A 175 11.38 9.12 -3.29
C ALA A 175 11.68 8.17 -4.46
N GLY A 176 12.39 7.07 -4.21
CA GLY A 176 12.72 6.07 -5.20
C GLY A 176 11.48 5.37 -5.78
N GLU A 177 10.49 5.05 -4.95
CA GLU A 177 9.23 4.43 -5.39
C GLU A 177 8.43 5.36 -6.31
N ILE A 178 8.22 6.61 -5.88
CA ILE A 178 7.50 7.60 -6.67
C ILE A 178 8.20 7.87 -7.99
N LEU A 179 9.51 8.11 -7.96
CA LEU A 179 10.24 8.49 -9.14
C LEU A 179 10.33 7.38 -10.17
N ARG A 180 10.51 6.15 -9.76
CA ARG A 180 10.50 5.01 -10.68
C ARG A 180 9.22 4.99 -11.52
N GLN A 181 8.08 5.27 -10.90
CA GLN A 181 6.79 5.27 -11.58
C GLN A 181 6.56 6.52 -12.42
N ILE A 182 6.83 7.72 -11.87
CA ILE A 182 6.66 9.00 -12.60
C ILE A 182 7.58 9.04 -13.81
N ARG A 183 8.88 8.77 -13.65
CA ARG A 183 9.83 8.79 -14.76
C ARG A 183 9.47 7.79 -15.82
N GLY A 184 9.09 6.56 -15.45
CA GLY A 184 8.65 5.57 -16.42
C GLY A 184 7.39 5.98 -17.21
N GLN A 185 6.47 6.75 -16.62
CA GLN A 185 5.33 7.31 -17.33
C GLN A 185 5.74 8.47 -18.26
N LEU A 186 6.61 9.36 -17.78
CA LEU A 186 7.10 10.49 -18.57
C LEU A 186 7.99 10.02 -19.73
N GLU A 187 8.88 9.07 -19.51
CA GLU A 187 9.70 8.46 -20.56
C GLU A 187 8.84 7.86 -21.68
N ARG A 188 7.76 7.15 -21.32
CA ARG A 188 6.78 6.67 -22.33
C ARG A 188 6.11 7.81 -23.05
N ALA A 189 5.71 8.88 -22.35
CA ALA A 189 5.08 10.05 -22.96
C ALA A 189 5.96 10.71 -24.03
N PHE A 190 7.29 10.67 -23.87
CA PHE A 190 8.25 11.13 -24.86
C PHE A 190 8.48 10.07 -25.95
N ALA A 191 8.59 8.79 -25.61
CA ALA A 191 8.86 7.71 -26.57
C ALA A 191 7.72 7.52 -27.58
N ASP A 192 6.48 7.80 -27.20
CA ASP A 192 5.31 7.77 -28.08
C ASP A 192 5.38 8.84 -29.20
N GLY A 193 6.37 9.72 -29.16
CA GLY A 193 6.58 10.77 -30.17
C GLY A 193 5.45 11.79 -30.25
N GLY A 194 5.37 12.50 -31.38
CA GLY A 194 4.39 13.55 -31.60
C GLY A 194 4.98 14.95 -31.52
N ASP A 195 4.13 15.95 -31.71
CA ASP A 195 4.53 17.35 -31.62
C ASP A 195 4.60 17.81 -30.13
N GLU A 196 5.08 19.04 -29.90
CA GLU A 196 5.20 19.65 -28.59
C GLU A 196 3.86 19.64 -27.80
N TYR A 197 2.76 19.87 -28.52
CA TYR A 197 1.44 19.91 -27.88
C TYR A 197 1.00 18.53 -27.40
N GLU A 198 1.14 17.51 -28.24
CA GLU A 198 0.77 16.12 -27.92
C GLU A 198 1.60 15.56 -26.75
N VAL A 199 2.92 15.77 -26.77
CA VAL A 199 3.81 15.39 -25.65
C VAL A 199 3.42 16.15 -24.40
N GLY A 200 3.15 17.46 -24.51
CA GLY A 200 2.72 18.30 -23.39
C GLY A 200 1.42 17.84 -22.76
N GLU A 201 0.44 17.38 -23.54
CA GLU A 201 -0.81 16.83 -23.01
C GLU A 201 -0.59 15.52 -22.24
N ARG A 202 0.27 14.62 -22.72
CA ARG A 202 0.61 13.39 -22.00
C ARG A 202 1.33 13.69 -20.67
N ILE A 203 2.25 14.64 -20.65
CA ILE A 203 2.92 15.11 -19.43
C ILE A 203 1.88 15.66 -18.43
N ARG A 204 0.96 16.51 -18.87
CA ARG A 204 -0.11 17.05 -18.02
C ARG A 204 -1.01 15.95 -17.46
N ALA A 205 -1.32 14.93 -18.26
CA ALA A 205 -2.13 13.79 -17.84
C ALA A 205 -1.42 12.98 -16.76
N CYS A 206 -0.12 12.69 -16.92
CA CYS A 206 0.70 12.01 -15.93
C CYS A 206 0.68 12.74 -14.57
N TYR A 207 1.04 14.02 -14.54
CA TYR A 207 1.05 14.79 -13.29
C TYR A 207 -0.34 14.99 -12.68
N ARG A 208 -1.40 15.03 -13.49
CA ARG A 208 -2.78 15.09 -13.00
C ARG A 208 -3.14 13.81 -12.27
N GLU A 209 -2.86 12.65 -12.85
CA GLU A 209 -3.09 11.34 -12.23
C GLU A 209 -2.38 11.25 -10.87
N TRP A 210 -1.09 11.62 -10.83
CA TRP A 210 -0.32 11.62 -9.60
C TRP A 210 -0.91 12.54 -8.52
N LYS A 211 -1.25 13.78 -8.86
CA LYS A 211 -1.80 14.76 -7.92
C LYS A 211 -3.19 14.39 -7.40
N THR A 212 -4.00 13.69 -8.19
CA THR A 212 -5.40 13.42 -7.83
C THR A 212 -5.60 12.03 -7.20
N GLN A 213 -4.79 11.05 -7.56
CA GLN A 213 -5.03 9.66 -7.19
C GLN A 213 -3.87 9.07 -6.38
N ARG A 214 -2.64 9.08 -6.91
CA ARG A 214 -1.55 8.26 -6.37
C ARG A 214 -0.86 8.85 -5.15
N ILE A 215 -0.64 10.18 -5.13
CA ILE A 215 0.20 10.79 -4.09
C ILE A 215 -0.40 10.67 -2.68
N ALA A 216 -1.72 10.63 -2.57
CA ALA A 216 -2.38 10.45 -1.28
C ALA A 216 -2.14 9.04 -0.72
N ASP A 217 -2.22 8.02 -1.57
CA ASP A 217 -2.02 6.62 -1.18
C ASP A 217 -0.54 6.35 -0.85
N SER A 218 0.39 6.86 -1.67
CA SER A 218 1.83 6.79 -1.38
C SER A 218 2.17 7.49 -0.06
N SER A 219 1.62 8.68 0.18
CA SER A 219 1.83 9.42 1.44
C SER A 219 1.33 8.63 2.64
N ARG A 220 0.13 8.05 2.55
CA ARG A 220 -0.46 7.23 3.60
C ARG A 220 0.39 6.00 3.91
N HIS A 221 0.86 5.31 2.88
CA HIS A 221 1.70 4.14 3.04
C HIS A 221 3.02 4.46 3.76
N PHE A 222 3.76 5.47 3.29
CA PHE A 222 5.07 5.79 3.88
C PHE A 222 4.99 6.47 5.26
N VAL A 223 3.91 7.17 5.55
CA VAL A 223 3.62 7.64 6.91
C VAL A 223 3.40 6.43 7.84
N MET A 224 2.70 5.41 7.38
CA MET A 224 2.51 4.17 8.13
C MET A 224 3.84 3.41 8.34
N VAL A 225 4.70 3.34 7.32
CA VAL A 225 6.05 2.75 7.42
C VAL A 225 6.89 3.48 8.47
N ALA A 226 6.93 4.81 8.42
CA ALA A 226 7.69 5.61 9.38
C ALA A 226 7.14 5.46 10.81
N PHE A 227 5.83 5.47 10.98
CA PHE A 227 5.18 5.24 12.26
C PHE A 227 5.51 3.86 12.83
N ALA A 228 5.35 2.80 12.04
CA ALA A 228 5.65 1.42 12.47
C ALA A 228 7.12 1.24 12.86
N ARG A 229 8.03 1.90 12.14
CA ARG A 229 9.44 1.97 12.51
C ARG A 229 9.63 2.61 13.89
N GLY A 230 8.95 3.73 14.15
CA GLY A 230 8.99 4.39 15.45
C GLY A 230 8.54 3.47 16.58
N VAL A 231 7.42 2.76 16.39
CA VAL A 231 6.93 1.74 17.34
C VAL A 231 7.99 0.67 17.60
N ALA A 232 8.57 0.11 16.54
CA ALA A 232 9.56 -0.96 16.67
C ALA A 232 10.86 -0.48 17.34
N GLU A 233 11.35 0.71 17.00
CA GLU A 233 12.61 1.23 17.55
C GLU A 233 12.49 1.65 19.03
N ALA A 234 11.32 2.14 19.44
CA ALA A 234 11.09 2.53 20.84
C ALA A 234 10.96 1.34 21.78
N ALA A 235 10.52 0.20 21.29
CA ALA A 235 10.33 -1.00 22.10
C ALA A 235 11.68 -1.62 22.52
N PRO A 236 11.79 -2.17 23.73
CA PRO A 236 12.93 -2.98 24.17
C PRO A 236 13.23 -4.15 23.22
N ASP A 237 14.49 -4.63 23.21
CA ASP A 237 14.91 -5.68 22.28
C ASP A 237 14.29 -7.05 22.55
N ASP A 238 13.82 -7.29 23.75
CA ASP A 238 13.13 -8.51 24.19
C ASP A 238 11.62 -8.47 24.00
N THR A 239 11.08 -7.36 23.50
CA THR A 239 9.64 -7.19 23.24
C THR A 239 9.17 -8.19 22.18
N ALA A 240 8.03 -8.84 22.45
CA ALA A 240 7.26 -9.52 21.42
C ALA A 240 6.15 -8.60 20.91
N PHE A 241 5.78 -8.76 19.63
CA PHE A 241 4.69 -8.02 18.99
C PHE A 241 3.66 -8.99 18.44
N ARG A 242 2.40 -8.74 18.71
CA ARG A 242 1.30 -9.36 17.97
C ARG A 242 0.89 -8.48 16.79
N TRP A 243 0.45 -9.14 15.72
CA TRP A 243 -0.09 -8.48 14.54
C TRP A 243 -1.57 -8.15 14.75
N LEU A 244 -1.92 -6.87 14.77
CA LEU A 244 -3.30 -6.42 14.83
C LEU A 244 -3.76 -6.03 13.44
N LEU A 245 -4.77 -6.73 12.93
CA LEU A 245 -5.34 -6.49 11.60
C LEU A 245 -6.10 -5.17 11.54
N ASP A 246 -5.92 -4.49 10.42
CA ASP A 246 -6.75 -3.38 9.94
C ASP A 246 -6.84 -3.50 8.42
N ASP A 247 -7.60 -4.46 7.95
CA ASP A 247 -7.78 -4.82 6.55
C ASP A 247 -9.12 -4.34 5.95
N GLY A 248 -9.93 -3.63 6.76
CA GLY A 248 -11.22 -3.11 6.36
C GLY A 248 -12.13 -4.19 5.80
N ASP A 249 -12.75 -3.91 4.66
CA ASP A 249 -13.68 -4.83 3.99
C ASP A 249 -12.99 -5.91 3.12
N GLN A 250 -11.67 -5.84 2.97
CA GLN A 250 -10.89 -6.76 2.13
C GLN A 250 -9.76 -7.40 2.92
N PRO A 251 -9.98 -8.60 3.47
CA PRO A 251 -8.96 -9.35 4.18
C PRO A 251 -7.72 -9.59 3.30
N CYS A 252 -6.55 -9.33 3.86
CA CYS A 252 -5.27 -9.66 3.24
C CYS A 252 -4.79 -11.01 3.78
N PRO A 253 -4.65 -12.06 2.94
CA PRO A 253 -4.23 -13.39 3.39
C PRO A 253 -2.89 -13.36 4.15
N ASP A 254 -1.90 -12.62 3.67
CA ASP A 254 -0.59 -12.51 4.31
C ASP A 254 -0.68 -11.85 5.70
N CYS A 255 -1.48 -10.80 5.82
CA CYS A 255 -1.72 -10.16 7.11
C CYS A 255 -2.47 -11.07 8.08
N ASP A 256 -3.41 -11.89 7.60
CA ASP A 256 -4.14 -12.86 8.40
C ASP A 256 -3.23 -14.00 8.87
N ASP A 257 -2.37 -14.53 7.99
CA ASP A 257 -1.34 -15.51 8.34
C ASP A 257 -0.39 -14.97 9.42
N ASN A 258 0.05 -13.72 9.30
CA ASN A 258 0.90 -13.07 10.29
C ASN A 258 0.20 -12.92 11.65
N ARG A 259 -1.09 -12.60 11.66
CA ARG A 259 -1.92 -12.54 12.88
C ARG A 259 -2.05 -13.92 13.53
N LEU A 260 -2.33 -14.95 12.72
CA LEU A 260 -2.52 -16.33 13.20
C LEU A 260 -1.21 -16.94 13.75
N GLY A 261 -0.06 -16.46 13.28
CA GLY A 261 1.26 -16.85 13.80
C GLY A 261 1.51 -16.47 15.25
N GLY A 262 0.66 -15.61 15.83
CA GLY A 262 0.79 -15.15 17.22
C GLY A 262 1.88 -14.09 17.41
N ALA A 263 2.32 -13.92 18.67
CA ALA A 263 3.32 -12.92 19.00
C ALA A 263 4.72 -13.35 18.57
N VAL A 264 5.44 -12.46 17.89
CA VAL A 264 6.79 -12.67 17.36
C VAL A 264 7.76 -11.68 18.00
N ARG A 265 8.97 -12.14 18.36
CA ARG A 265 10.01 -11.29 18.93
C ARG A 265 10.44 -10.20 17.96
N LYS A 266 10.72 -9.00 18.48
CA LYS A 266 11.32 -7.90 17.73
C LYS A 266 12.50 -8.38 16.87
N GLY A 267 12.45 -8.07 15.59
CA GLY A 267 13.49 -8.44 14.62
C GLY A 267 13.47 -9.89 14.13
N SER A 268 12.51 -10.72 14.59
CA SER A 268 12.27 -12.04 14.03
C SER A 268 11.18 -11.98 12.95
N PRO A 269 11.25 -12.82 11.92
CA PRO A 269 10.26 -12.81 10.85
C PRO A 269 8.92 -13.41 11.33
N CYS A 270 7.83 -12.82 10.88
CA CYS A 270 6.48 -13.37 10.94
C CYS A 270 6.32 -14.54 9.94
N PRO A 271 5.21 -15.29 9.94
CA PRO A 271 4.99 -16.43 9.04
C PRO A 271 5.22 -16.13 7.56
N THR A 272 4.84 -14.97 7.07
CA THR A 272 5.05 -14.54 5.67
C THR A 272 6.47 -14.04 5.38
N GLY A 273 7.32 -13.91 6.40
CA GLY A 273 8.69 -13.41 6.32
C GLY A 273 8.84 -11.92 6.62
N ASP A 274 7.75 -11.20 6.83
CA ASP A 274 7.78 -9.79 7.24
C ASP A 274 8.31 -9.64 8.67
N LEU A 275 8.99 -8.53 8.95
CA LEU A 275 9.47 -8.20 10.31
C LEU A 275 8.43 -7.45 11.14
N GLY A 276 7.32 -7.05 10.54
CA GLY A 276 6.21 -6.31 11.13
C GLY A 276 5.42 -5.56 10.06
N PRO A 277 4.23 -5.02 10.42
CA PRO A 277 3.45 -4.20 9.49
C PRO A 277 4.17 -2.86 9.20
N PRO A 278 3.87 -2.25 8.02
CA PRO A 278 3.01 -2.73 6.96
C PRO A 278 3.70 -3.77 6.07
N ALA A 279 3.00 -4.85 5.69
CA ALA A 279 3.54 -5.90 4.82
C ALA A 279 3.49 -5.53 3.32
N HIS A 280 2.58 -4.64 2.92
CA HIS A 280 2.36 -4.27 1.52
C HIS A 280 1.84 -2.83 1.40
N PRO A 281 1.88 -2.21 0.21
CA PRO A 281 1.24 -0.92 -0.02
C PRO A 281 -0.25 -0.97 0.34
N GLY A 282 -0.70 0.01 1.12
CA GLY A 282 -2.07 0.08 1.63
C GLY A 282 -2.35 -0.70 2.92
N CYS A 283 -1.42 -1.52 3.39
CA CYS A 283 -1.54 -2.19 4.70
C CYS A 283 -1.57 -1.15 5.84
N ARG A 284 -2.56 -1.29 6.72
CA ARG A 284 -2.71 -0.44 7.92
C ARG A 284 -2.65 -1.23 9.22
N CYS A 285 -2.26 -2.48 9.18
CA CYS A 285 -2.08 -3.32 10.37
C CYS A 285 -1.10 -2.69 11.38
N LEU A 286 -1.22 -3.05 12.64
CA LEU A 286 -0.43 -2.50 13.73
C LEU A 286 0.34 -3.60 14.46
N ALA A 287 1.64 -3.36 14.74
CA ALA A 287 2.42 -4.17 15.66
C ALA A 287 2.13 -3.72 17.11
N VAL A 288 1.52 -4.58 17.89
CA VAL A 288 1.15 -4.29 19.30
C VAL A 288 2.10 -5.03 20.24
N PRO A 289 2.85 -4.31 21.10
CA PRO A 289 3.70 -4.94 22.12
C PRO A 289 2.89 -5.81 23.08
N THR A 290 3.46 -6.97 23.50
CA THR A 290 2.84 -7.93 24.43
C THR A 290 3.70 -8.19 25.64
#